data_5018a10edc63a3afdf7ec4bb597ffddf
#
_entry.id   5018a10edc63a3afdf7ec4bb597ffddf
#
_cell.length_a   1.000
_cell.length_b   1.000
_cell.length_c   1.000
_cell.angle_alpha   90.00
_cell.angle_beta   90.00
_cell.angle_gamma   90.00
#
_symmetry.space_group_name_H-M   'P 1'
#
loop_
_entity.id
_entity.type
_entity.pdbx_description
1 polymer ?
#
loop_
_entity_poly.entity_id
_entity_poly.type
_entity_poly.pdbx_seq_one_letter_code
_entity_poly.pdbx_strand_id
1 'polypeptide(L)'
;MTSPGAPSWNERRLVKIPAINLTDFPNLTKPFHWPWGPIDVQFELLPGNLDESLIANVRVVPFVGEMSFVIRFDNGDWDHPGGTLEPGELYLDAVRRELSEEAGAELRSFTPFGVFICHSHRTEAYRPHLPHPDFIHLIGYAEVDLTHKPTNPPDGEKVVEVRLIKPSEARNLFGGRSEDGGAWMAEMYALPALLRDSAK
;
A
#
# COMPACT_ATOMS: atom_id res chain seq x y z
N MET A 1 31.01 -14.82 5.62
CA MET A 1 29.89 -14.90 6.58
C MET A 1 28.64 -14.57 5.79
N THR A 2 27.86 -15.56 5.44
CA THR A 2 26.61 -15.39 4.69
C THR A 2 25.54 -14.91 5.66
N SER A 3 24.97 -13.73 5.39
CA SER A 3 23.77 -13.27 6.12
C SER A 3 22.65 -14.30 6.00
N PRO A 4 21.91 -14.60 7.09
CA PRO A 4 20.75 -15.46 6.99
C PRO A 4 19.73 -14.81 6.05
N GLY A 5 19.35 -15.51 4.98
CA GLY A 5 18.32 -15.06 4.05
C GLY A 5 17.01 -14.76 4.77
N ALA A 6 16.27 -13.76 4.29
CA ALA A 6 14.94 -13.47 4.83
C ALA A 6 14.05 -14.72 4.71
N PRO A 7 13.22 -15.02 5.74
CA PRO A 7 12.35 -16.19 5.71
C PRO A 7 11.39 -16.11 4.52
N SER A 8 11.21 -17.23 3.81
CA SER A 8 10.25 -17.33 2.71
C SER A 8 8.80 -17.13 3.18
N TRP A 9 7.89 -16.79 2.28
CA TRP A 9 6.45 -16.66 2.58
C TRP A 9 5.86 -17.88 3.32
N ASN A 10 6.35 -19.07 3.02
CA ASN A 10 5.91 -20.32 3.65
C ASN A 10 6.32 -20.43 5.13
N GLU A 11 7.30 -19.66 5.59
CA GLU A 11 7.77 -19.65 6.98
C GLU A 11 7.17 -18.53 7.83
N ARG A 12 6.58 -17.51 7.19
CA ARG A 12 5.83 -16.47 7.88
C ARG A 12 4.42 -17.00 8.14
N ARG A 13 4.01 -17.05 9.41
CA ARG A 13 2.64 -17.41 9.79
C ARG A 13 1.67 -16.71 8.85
N LEU A 14 0.98 -17.50 8.02
CA LEU A 14 -0.23 -17.05 7.32
C LEU A 14 -1.17 -16.54 8.42
N VAL A 15 -1.31 -15.23 8.53
CA VAL A 15 -2.39 -14.66 9.32
C VAL A 15 -3.66 -15.26 8.72
N LYS A 16 -4.41 -16.03 9.53
CA LYS A 16 -5.72 -16.51 9.11
C LYS A 16 -6.54 -15.25 8.83
N ILE A 17 -6.64 -14.89 7.56
CA ILE A 17 -7.53 -13.81 7.14
C ILE A 17 -8.94 -14.31 7.51
N PRO A 18 -9.68 -13.64 8.41
CA PRO A 18 -11.04 -14.03 8.73
C PRO A 18 -11.86 -14.04 7.44
N ALA A 19 -12.95 -14.79 7.40
CA ALA A 19 -13.82 -14.84 6.24
C ALA A 19 -14.44 -13.45 6.01
N ILE A 20 -13.76 -12.64 5.20
CA ILE A 20 -14.22 -11.31 4.80
C ILE A 20 -15.12 -11.47 3.60
N ASN A 21 -16.28 -10.85 3.66
CA ASN A 21 -17.15 -10.73 2.51
C ASN A 21 -16.67 -9.57 1.63
N LEU A 22 -15.95 -9.88 0.56
CA LEU A 22 -15.45 -8.88 -0.38
C LEU A 22 -16.56 -8.11 -1.12
N THR A 23 -17.81 -8.58 -1.08
CA THR A 23 -18.93 -7.82 -1.64
C THR A 23 -19.23 -6.53 -0.86
N ASP A 24 -18.70 -6.40 0.36
CA ASP A 24 -18.81 -5.18 1.17
C ASP A 24 -17.82 -4.08 0.72
N PHE A 25 -16.91 -4.41 -0.21
CA PHE A 25 -15.87 -3.54 -0.76
C PHE A 25 -15.96 -3.44 -2.29
N PRO A 26 -17.11 -3.01 -2.85
CA PRO A 26 -17.37 -3.09 -4.29
C PRO A 26 -16.47 -2.16 -5.11
N ASN A 27 -16.00 -1.04 -4.55
CA ASN A 27 -15.12 -0.13 -5.29
C ASN A 27 -13.66 -0.62 -5.30
N LEU A 28 -13.22 -1.31 -4.23
CA LEU A 28 -11.88 -1.92 -4.18
C LEU A 28 -11.80 -3.15 -5.08
N THR A 29 -12.87 -3.95 -5.14
CA THR A 29 -12.88 -5.24 -5.86
C THR A 29 -13.28 -5.14 -7.33
N LYS A 30 -13.94 -4.04 -7.73
CA LYS A 30 -14.26 -3.78 -9.13
C LYS A 30 -12.97 -3.54 -9.93
N PRO A 31 -12.77 -4.19 -11.09
CA PRO A 31 -11.67 -3.85 -11.98
C PRO A 31 -11.72 -2.38 -12.38
N PHE A 32 -10.58 -1.72 -12.43
CA PHE A 32 -10.47 -0.33 -12.82
C PHE A 32 -9.21 -0.08 -13.66
N HIS A 33 -9.12 1.11 -14.21
CA HIS A 33 -8.03 1.51 -15.07
C HIS A 33 -7.36 2.78 -14.54
N TRP A 34 -6.03 2.77 -14.46
CA TRP A 34 -5.26 3.98 -14.15
C TRP A 34 -4.88 4.70 -15.44
N PRO A 35 -5.50 5.86 -15.75
CA PRO A 35 -5.28 6.54 -17.03
C PRO A 35 -3.87 7.13 -17.15
N TRP A 36 -3.24 7.48 -16.03
CA TRP A 36 -1.89 8.04 -16.01
C TRP A 36 -0.81 7.06 -16.51
N GLY A 37 -1.05 5.76 -16.41
CA GLY A 37 -0.12 4.72 -16.80
C GLY A 37 -0.57 3.79 -17.92
N PRO A 38 -1.74 3.96 -18.56
CA PRO A 38 -2.63 2.99 -19.17
C PRO A 38 -2.47 1.57 -18.59
N ILE A 39 -2.89 1.44 -17.33
CA ILE A 39 -2.72 0.20 -16.54
C ILE A 39 -4.09 -0.34 -16.15
N ASP A 40 -4.37 -1.59 -16.48
CA ASP A 40 -5.52 -2.32 -15.95
C ASP A 40 -5.19 -2.87 -14.57
N VAL A 41 -6.14 -2.76 -13.64
CA VAL A 41 -5.94 -3.06 -12.23
C VAL A 41 -7.07 -3.92 -11.69
N GLN A 42 -6.71 -4.99 -10.98
CA GLN A 42 -7.62 -5.85 -10.26
C GLN A 42 -7.12 -6.08 -8.84
N PHE A 43 -7.98 -5.84 -7.85
CA PHE A 43 -7.68 -6.18 -6.46
C PHE A 43 -7.93 -7.67 -6.20
N GLU A 44 -7.02 -8.29 -5.47
CA GLU A 44 -7.19 -9.62 -4.87
C GLU A 44 -6.71 -9.62 -3.41
N LEU A 45 -7.36 -10.43 -2.57
CA LEU A 45 -6.78 -10.76 -1.26
C LEU A 45 -5.45 -11.48 -1.48
N LEU A 46 -4.54 -11.33 -0.52
CA LEU A 46 -3.20 -11.87 -0.62
C LEU A 46 -3.22 -13.35 -1.01
N PRO A 47 -2.71 -13.72 -2.19
CA PRO A 47 -2.67 -15.11 -2.63
C PRO A 47 -1.63 -15.89 -1.81
N GLY A 48 -1.92 -17.18 -1.54
CA GLY A 48 -1.03 -18.04 -0.75
C GLY A 48 0.33 -18.33 -1.40
N ASN A 49 0.48 -18.04 -2.69
CA ASN A 49 1.68 -18.30 -3.50
C ASN A 49 2.11 -17.04 -4.27
N LEU A 50 2.21 -15.91 -3.57
CA LEU A 50 2.66 -14.65 -4.18
C LEU A 50 4.07 -14.79 -4.75
N ASP A 51 4.25 -14.44 -6.03
CA ASP A 51 5.57 -14.26 -6.63
C ASP A 51 6.11 -12.86 -6.29
N GLU A 52 7.03 -12.81 -5.32
CA GLU A 52 7.62 -11.54 -4.86
C GLU A 52 8.41 -10.82 -5.96
N SER A 53 8.86 -11.51 -7.01
CA SER A 53 9.58 -10.88 -8.13
C SER A 53 8.72 -9.97 -8.99
N LEU A 54 7.39 -10.10 -8.88
CA LEU A 54 6.43 -9.25 -9.56
C LEU A 54 6.08 -7.98 -8.76
N ILE A 55 6.54 -7.84 -7.52
CA ILE A 55 6.24 -6.66 -6.71
C ILE A 55 7.01 -5.46 -7.25
N ALA A 56 6.27 -4.49 -7.78
CA ALA A 56 6.82 -3.24 -8.31
C ALA A 56 6.59 -2.05 -7.36
N ASN A 57 5.61 -2.17 -6.47
CA ASN A 57 5.20 -1.05 -5.60
C ASN A 57 4.62 -1.60 -4.28
N VAL A 58 4.69 -0.79 -3.24
CA VAL A 58 4.05 -1.05 -1.94
C VAL A 58 3.04 0.04 -1.61
N ARG A 59 1.90 -0.35 -1.01
CA ARG A 59 0.86 0.54 -0.52
C ARG A 59 0.58 0.23 0.93
N VAL A 60 0.63 1.23 1.79
CA VAL A 60 0.59 1.03 3.22
C VAL A 60 -0.62 1.73 3.84
N VAL A 61 -1.43 0.99 4.61
CA VAL A 61 -2.43 1.56 5.51
C VAL A 61 -1.82 1.59 6.92
N PRO A 62 -1.31 2.74 7.37
CA PRO A 62 -0.59 2.82 8.62
C PRO A 62 -1.52 3.02 9.81
N PHE A 63 -1.17 2.43 10.95
CA PHE A 63 -1.88 2.55 12.22
C PHE A 63 -0.96 3.00 13.35
N VAL A 64 -1.47 3.96 14.13
CA VAL A 64 -0.92 4.40 15.41
C VAL A 64 -1.97 4.09 16.48
N GLY A 65 -1.87 2.94 17.11
CA GLY A 65 -2.95 2.40 17.97
C GLY A 65 -4.22 2.13 17.17
N GLU A 66 -5.34 2.73 17.57
CA GLU A 66 -6.64 2.57 16.88
C GLU A 66 -6.87 3.60 15.76
N MET A 67 -5.99 4.59 15.65
CA MET A 67 -6.06 5.59 14.58
C MET A 67 -5.22 5.16 13.39
N SER A 68 -5.68 5.52 12.21
CA SER A 68 -4.86 5.47 11.00
C SER A 68 -4.35 6.87 10.67
N PHE A 69 -3.53 7.01 9.63
CA PHE A 69 -3.23 8.32 9.09
C PHE A 69 -3.18 8.31 7.55
N VAL A 70 -3.30 9.50 7.01
CA VAL A 70 -3.15 9.82 5.59
C VAL A 70 -2.11 10.90 5.43
N ILE A 71 -1.53 10.99 4.25
CA ILE A 71 -0.58 12.02 3.86
C ILE A 71 -1.24 13.00 2.88
N ARG A 72 -0.79 14.25 2.87
CA ARG A 72 -1.21 15.23 1.87
C ARG A 72 -0.01 15.82 1.17
N PHE A 73 -0.05 15.76 -0.15
CA PHE A 73 0.96 16.37 -1.00
C PHE A 73 0.76 17.89 -1.15
N ASP A 74 1.77 18.61 -1.63
CA ASP A 74 1.74 20.05 -1.82
C ASP A 74 0.78 20.50 -2.93
N ASN A 75 0.39 19.60 -3.84
CA ASN A 75 -0.68 19.81 -4.82
C ASN A 75 -2.10 19.79 -4.18
N GLY A 76 -2.20 19.45 -2.88
CA GLY A 76 -3.44 19.37 -2.12
C GLY A 76 -4.09 17.99 -2.06
N ASP A 77 -3.56 17.00 -2.77
CA ASP A 77 -4.11 15.65 -2.82
C ASP A 77 -3.81 14.87 -1.56
N TRP A 78 -4.82 14.16 -1.05
CA TRP A 78 -4.67 13.17 0.01
C TRP A 78 -4.32 11.81 -0.56
N ASP A 79 -3.40 11.11 0.10
CA ASP A 79 -2.98 9.76 -0.29
C ASP A 79 -2.60 8.91 0.93
N HIS A 80 -2.20 7.69 0.68
CA HIS A 80 -1.61 6.75 1.63
C HIS A 80 -0.10 6.67 1.38
N PRO A 81 0.71 6.36 2.39
CA PRO A 81 2.13 6.11 2.18
C PRO A 81 2.38 4.91 1.27
N GLY A 82 3.41 5.03 0.45
CA GLY A 82 3.84 3.95 -0.41
C GLY A 82 4.50 4.43 -1.69
N GLY A 83 5.20 3.53 -2.36
CA GLY A 83 5.91 3.89 -3.56
C GLY A 83 6.52 2.72 -4.29
N THR A 84 7.22 3.04 -5.34
CA THR A 84 7.88 2.11 -6.24
C THR A 84 9.17 1.57 -5.62
N LEU A 85 9.42 0.26 -5.77
CA LEU A 85 10.65 -0.35 -5.30
C LEU A 85 11.87 0.22 -6.06
N GLU A 86 12.96 0.41 -5.33
CA GLU A 86 14.26 0.76 -5.90
C GLU A 86 15.00 -0.47 -6.46
N PRO A 87 16.03 -0.31 -7.29
CA PRO A 87 16.79 -1.42 -7.84
C PRO A 87 17.35 -2.35 -6.76
N GLY A 88 16.88 -3.62 -6.75
CA GLY A 88 17.28 -4.63 -5.77
C GLY A 88 16.70 -4.47 -4.37
N GLU A 89 15.77 -3.55 -4.17
CA GLU A 89 15.09 -3.33 -2.89
C GLU A 89 14.07 -4.44 -2.61
N LEU A 90 14.03 -4.90 -1.36
CA LEU A 90 13.00 -5.82 -0.90
C LEU A 90 11.75 -5.00 -0.52
N TYR A 91 10.55 -5.56 -0.73
CA TYR A 91 9.29 -4.85 -0.44
C TYR A 91 9.19 -4.34 1.01
N LEU A 92 9.77 -5.07 1.99
CA LEU A 92 9.72 -4.63 3.38
C LEU A 92 10.66 -3.45 3.66
N ASP A 93 11.75 -3.35 2.91
CA ASP A 93 12.66 -2.19 3.00
C ASP A 93 12.03 -0.97 2.31
N ALA A 94 11.34 -1.18 1.18
CA ALA A 94 10.51 -0.14 0.56
C ALA A 94 9.43 0.38 1.54
N VAL A 95 8.71 -0.51 2.25
CA VAL A 95 7.73 -0.09 3.27
C VAL A 95 8.38 0.78 4.35
N ARG A 96 9.57 0.43 4.85
CA ARG A 96 10.29 1.23 5.87
C ARG A 96 10.71 2.59 5.33
N ARG A 97 11.28 2.60 4.12
CA ARG A 97 11.74 3.82 3.46
C ARG A 97 10.58 4.79 3.24
N GLU A 98 9.50 4.34 2.61
CA GLU A 98 8.33 5.16 2.30
C GLU A 98 7.66 5.72 3.57
N LEU A 99 7.49 4.90 4.61
CA LEU A 99 6.95 5.36 5.89
C LEU A 99 7.82 6.45 6.53
N SER A 100 9.13 6.31 6.46
CA SER A 100 10.07 7.31 6.98
C SER A 100 10.05 8.59 6.14
N GLU A 101 10.09 8.46 4.82
CA GLU A 101 10.19 9.58 3.87
C GLU A 101 8.92 10.40 3.83
N GLU A 102 7.77 9.74 3.74
CA GLU A 102 6.48 10.40 3.51
C GLU A 102 5.72 10.71 4.81
N ALA A 103 5.97 9.96 5.89
CA ALA A 103 5.22 10.15 7.13
C ALA A 103 6.08 10.45 8.37
N GLY A 104 7.40 10.29 8.29
CA GLY A 104 8.26 10.37 9.48
C GLY A 104 7.94 9.27 10.49
N ALA A 105 7.56 8.10 10.00
CA ALA A 105 7.11 6.97 10.79
C ALA A 105 8.13 5.83 10.81
N GLU A 106 8.28 5.17 11.95
CA GLU A 106 9.06 3.96 12.13
C GLU A 106 8.15 2.73 12.12
N LEU A 107 8.50 1.74 11.29
CA LEU A 107 7.76 0.50 11.15
C LEU A 107 7.97 -0.42 12.36
N ARG A 108 6.88 -0.82 13.03
CA ARG A 108 6.86 -1.88 14.05
C ARG A 108 6.54 -3.24 13.47
N SER A 109 5.48 -3.30 12.67
CA SER A 109 5.08 -4.52 11.97
C SER A 109 4.38 -4.19 10.66
N PHE A 110 4.48 -5.08 9.67
CA PHE A 110 3.77 -4.99 8.41
C PHE A 110 3.06 -6.31 8.12
N THR A 111 1.78 -6.23 7.82
CA THR A 111 0.95 -7.39 7.48
C THR A 111 0.35 -7.17 6.11
N PRO A 112 0.86 -7.86 5.08
CA PRO A 112 0.23 -7.86 3.77
C PRO A 112 -1.18 -8.47 3.86
N PHE A 113 -2.15 -7.87 3.15
CA PHE A 113 -3.52 -8.39 3.10
C PHE A 113 -4.09 -8.51 1.69
N GLY A 114 -3.49 -7.84 0.73
CA GLY A 114 -3.97 -7.87 -0.65
C GLY A 114 -2.94 -7.41 -1.64
N VAL A 115 -3.30 -7.52 -2.89
CA VAL A 115 -2.51 -7.07 -4.04
C VAL A 115 -3.39 -6.36 -5.06
N PHE A 116 -2.85 -5.37 -5.75
CA PHE A 116 -3.34 -5.00 -7.06
C PHE A 116 -2.52 -5.75 -8.10
N ILE A 117 -3.18 -6.61 -8.88
CA ILE A 117 -2.63 -7.22 -10.08
C ILE A 117 -2.77 -6.19 -11.19
N CYS A 118 -1.66 -5.83 -11.81
CA CYS A 118 -1.56 -4.76 -12.77
C CYS A 118 -1.06 -5.27 -14.12
N HIS A 119 -1.67 -4.80 -15.21
CA HIS A 119 -1.20 -5.03 -16.58
C HIS A 119 -1.00 -3.68 -17.28
N SER A 120 0.23 -3.39 -17.68
CA SER A 120 0.58 -2.16 -18.40
C SER A 120 0.42 -2.34 -19.91
N HIS A 121 -0.26 -1.39 -20.56
CA HIS A 121 -0.35 -1.31 -22.01
C HIS A 121 0.78 -0.47 -22.63
N ARG A 122 1.75 -0.04 -21.85
CA ARG A 122 2.97 0.61 -22.37
C ARG A 122 3.87 -0.40 -23.06
N THR A 123 4.70 0.08 -23.96
CA THR A 123 5.72 -0.76 -24.64
C THR A 123 6.92 -1.08 -23.77
N GLU A 124 7.16 -0.27 -22.72
CA GLU A 124 8.33 -0.36 -21.84
C GLU A 124 7.90 -0.25 -20.37
N ALA A 125 8.69 -0.86 -19.49
CA ALA A 125 8.52 -0.74 -18.05
C ALA A 125 8.63 0.73 -17.59
N TYR A 126 7.92 1.08 -16.52
CA TYR A 126 8.00 2.41 -15.90
C TYR A 126 9.44 2.76 -15.47
N ARG A 127 10.14 1.79 -14.91
CA ARG A 127 11.58 1.84 -14.63
C ARG A 127 12.22 0.53 -15.12
N PRO A 128 13.45 0.54 -15.66
CA PRO A 128 14.07 -0.64 -16.30
C PRO A 128 14.20 -1.89 -15.42
N HIS A 129 14.24 -1.72 -14.10
CA HIS A 129 14.37 -2.81 -13.14
C HIS A 129 13.06 -3.42 -12.69
N LEU A 130 11.91 -2.82 -13.04
CA LEU A 130 10.60 -3.29 -12.62
C LEU A 130 10.04 -4.34 -13.58
N PRO A 131 9.22 -5.28 -13.09
CA PRO A 131 8.53 -6.25 -13.92
C PRO A 131 7.56 -5.55 -14.90
N HIS A 132 7.42 -6.14 -16.09
CA HIS A 132 6.61 -5.61 -17.18
C HIS A 132 6.25 -6.73 -18.19
N PRO A 133 5.07 -6.76 -18.78
CA PRO A 133 3.94 -5.82 -18.59
C PRO A 133 3.13 -6.08 -17.32
N ASP A 134 3.27 -7.29 -16.74
CA ASP A 134 2.54 -7.72 -15.55
C ASP A 134 3.37 -7.45 -14.30
N PHE A 135 2.73 -6.83 -13.30
CA PHE A 135 3.36 -6.50 -12.03
C PHE A 135 2.32 -6.38 -10.91
N ILE A 136 2.79 -6.25 -9.69
CA ILE A 136 1.96 -6.22 -8.49
C ILE A 136 2.26 -4.97 -7.67
N HIS A 137 1.21 -4.31 -7.17
CA HIS A 137 1.32 -3.44 -6.01
C HIS A 137 0.91 -4.22 -4.77
N LEU A 138 1.84 -4.45 -3.86
CA LEU A 138 1.58 -5.14 -2.59
C LEU A 138 0.90 -4.18 -1.62
N ILE A 139 -0.22 -4.62 -1.04
CA ILE A 139 -1.01 -3.81 -0.10
C ILE A 139 -0.93 -4.45 1.27
N GLY A 140 -0.59 -3.65 2.28
CA GLY A 140 -0.55 -4.11 3.66
C GLY A 140 -0.93 -3.03 4.66
N TYR A 141 -1.24 -3.43 5.88
CA TYR A 141 -1.33 -2.51 6.99
C TYR A 141 -0.07 -2.59 7.86
N ALA A 142 0.27 -1.48 8.48
CA ALA A 142 1.46 -1.35 9.32
C ALA A 142 1.11 -0.81 10.70
N GLU A 143 1.68 -1.39 11.76
CA GLU A 143 1.76 -0.74 13.05
C GLU A 143 3.02 0.13 13.07
N VAL A 144 2.89 1.40 13.41
CA VAL A 144 3.99 2.37 13.32
C VAL A 144 4.01 3.33 14.52
N ASP A 145 5.17 3.97 14.71
CA ASP A 145 5.33 5.15 15.56
C ASP A 145 5.65 6.37 14.70
N LEU A 146 4.97 7.48 14.93
CA LEU A 146 5.36 8.76 14.35
C LEU A 146 6.51 9.34 15.21
N THR A 147 7.72 9.36 14.66
CA THR A 147 8.95 9.72 15.42
C THR A 147 9.61 11.00 14.95
N HIS A 148 9.40 11.38 13.69
CA HIS A 148 9.99 12.59 13.11
C HIS A 148 9.04 13.21 12.04
N LYS A 149 9.47 14.25 11.38
CA LYS A 149 8.73 14.83 10.23
C LYS A 149 9.09 14.08 8.96
N PRO A 150 8.21 14.07 7.93
CA PRO A 150 8.54 13.59 6.60
C PRO A 150 9.88 14.16 6.12
N THR A 151 10.75 13.31 5.58
CA THR A 151 12.07 13.74 5.09
C THR A 151 12.01 14.35 3.71
N ASN A 152 10.98 13.98 2.92
CA ASN A 152 10.71 14.54 1.60
C ASN A 152 11.96 14.53 0.69
N PRO A 153 12.40 13.38 0.21
CA PRO A 153 13.56 13.32 -0.68
C PRO A 153 13.36 14.20 -1.92
N PRO A 154 14.42 14.77 -2.50
CA PRO A 154 14.32 15.78 -3.57
C PRO A 154 13.66 15.30 -4.86
N ASP A 155 13.65 13.98 -5.09
CA ASP A 155 13.11 13.29 -6.26
C ASP A 155 11.71 12.70 -6.02
N GLY A 156 11.16 12.85 -4.81
CA GLY A 156 9.82 12.41 -4.42
C GLY A 156 8.76 13.50 -4.47
N GLU A 157 7.50 13.09 -4.35
CA GLU A 157 6.39 14.02 -4.12
C GLU A 157 6.50 14.61 -2.71
N LYS A 158 6.24 15.92 -2.58
CA LYS A 158 6.41 16.61 -1.31
C LYS A 158 5.20 16.45 -0.41
N VAL A 159 5.35 15.73 0.68
CA VAL A 159 4.35 15.64 1.74
C VAL A 159 4.40 16.89 2.62
N VAL A 160 3.26 17.56 2.77
CA VAL A 160 3.10 18.78 3.58
C VAL A 160 2.30 18.57 4.85
N GLU A 161 1.57 17.47 4.95
CA GLU A 161 0.75 17.13 6.12
C GLU A 161 0.65 15.63 6.31
N VAL A 162 0.76 15.18 7.56
CA VAL A 162 0.39 13.83 8.02
C VAL A 162 -0.77 14.00 8.98
N ARG A 163 -1.92 13.39 8.69
CA ARG A 163 -3.14 13.56 9.46
C ARG A 163 -3.63 12.24 10.03
N LEU A 164 -3.75 12.17 11.35
CA LEU A 164 -4.42 11.08 12.03
C LEU A 164 -5.92 11.13 11.76
N ILE A 165 -6.50 9.99 11.43
CA ILE A 165 -7.92 9.80 11.12
C ILE A 165 -8.42 8.50 11.74
N LYS A 166 -9.73 8.41 11.98
CA LYS A 166 -10.36 7.09 12.11
C LYS A 166 -10.44 6.44 10.73
N PRO A 167 -10.24 5.12 10.58
CA PRO A 167 -10.37 4.46 9.27
C PRO A 167 -11.68 4.78 8.54
N SER A 168 -12.79 4.96 9.27
CA SER A 168 -14.08 5.35 8.72
C SER A 168 -14.13 6.76 8.12
N GLU A 169 -13.20 7.65 8.50
CA GLU A 169 -13.12 9.03 8.00
C GLU A 169 -12.39 9.12 6.65
N ALA A 170 -11.68 8.07 6.24
CA ALA A 170 -10.95 8.01 4.98
C ALA A 170 -11.85 8.37 3.78
N ARG A 171 -13.11 7.94 3.80
CA ARG A 171 -14.09 8.24 2.74
C ARG A 171 -14.31 9.73 2.52
N ASN A 172 -14.25 10.54 3.58
CA ASN A 172 -14.45 11.98 3.48
C ASN A 172 -13.26 12.69 2.84
N LEU A 173 -12.06 12.11 2.94
CA LEU A 173 -10.84 12.67 2.40
C LEU A 173 -10.60 12.25 0.95
N PHE A 174 -10.83 10.99 0.65
CA PHE A 174 -10.59 10.46 -0.70
C PHE A 174 -11.79 10.64 -1.65
N GLY A 175 -13.01 10.81 -1.15
CA GLY A 175 -14.24 10.87 -1.94
C GLY A 175 -14.38 12.08 -2.88
N GLY A 176 -13.47 13.05 -2.84
CA GLY A 176 -13.42 14.20 -3.75
C GLY A 176 -12.45 14.07 -4.92
N ARG A 177 -11.64 13.00 -4.94
CA ARG A 177 -10.75 12.68 -6.06
C ARG A 177 -11.58 12.05 -7.17
N SER A 178 -11.39 12.49 -8.41
CA SER A 178 -12.02 12.07 -9.67
C SER A 178 -12.92 10.84 -9.64
N GLU A 179 -13.87 10.74 -10.54
CA GLU A 179 -15.03 9.83 -10.59
C GLU A 179 -14.78 8.36 -10.15
N ASP A 180 -13.52 7.87 -10.14
CA ASP A 180 -13.15 6.50 -9.75
C ASP A 180 -12.08 6.41 -8.63
N GLY A 181 -11.36 7.49 -8.28
CA GLY A 181 -10.12 7.38 -7.50
C GLY A 181 -10.29 7.28 -5.98
N GLY A 182 -11.30 7.89 -5.41
CA GLY A 182 -11.38 8.04 -3.96
C GLY A 182 -12.05 6.87 -3.23
N ALA A 183 -12.97 6.19 -3.88
CA ALA A 183 -13.80 5.19 -3.21
C ALA A 183 -13.04 3.90 -2.88
N TRP A 184 -12.19 3.40 -3.78
CA TRP A 184 -11.36 2.22 -3.53
C TRP A 184 -10.31 2.47 -2.44
N MET A 185 -9.75 3.69 -2.37
CA MET A 185 -8.80 4.06 -1.30
C MET A 185 -9.48 4.05 0.07
N ALA A 186 -10.70 4.56 0.15
CA ALA A 186 -11.49 4.51 1.40
C ALA A 186 -11.77 3.07 1.84
N GLU A 187 -12.10 2.19 0.91
CA GLU A 187 -12.32 0.77 1.18
C GLU A 187 -11.01 0.05 1.53
N MET A 188 -9.88 0.45 0.94
CA MET A 188 -8.55 -0.02 1.30
C MET A 188 -8.19 0.33 2.76
N TYR A 189 -8.70 1.44 3.32
CA TYR A 189 -8.54 1.78 4.74
C TYR A 189 -9.53 1.02 5.64
N ALA A 190 -10.73 0.76 5.17
CA ALA A 190 -11.77 0.07 5.95
C ALA A 190 -11.46 -1.42 6.14
N LEU A 191 -10.92 -2.08 5.11
CA LEU A 191 -10.65 -3.51 5.13
C LEU A 191 -9.66 -3.94 6.25
N PRO A 192 -8.46 -3.34 6.40
CA PRO A 192 -7.53 -3.72 7.46
C PRO A 192 -8.03 -3.37 8.86
N ALA A 193 -8.92 -2.40 9.03
CA ALA A 193 -9.54 -2.14 10.32
C ALA A 193 -10.35 -3.36 10.81
N LEU A 194 -11.10 -4.02 9.91
CA LEU A 194 -11.81 -5.26 10.21
C LEU A 194 -10.86 -6.45 10.45
N LEU A 195 -9.76 -6.53 9.68
CA LEU A 195 -8.75 -7.59 9.85
C LEU A 195 -8.07 -7.52 11.22
N ARG A 196 -7.71 -6.32 11.66
CA ARG A 196 -7.07 -6.08 12.96
C ARG A 196 -8.01 -6.42 14.13
N ASP A 197 -9.28 -6.08 14.04
CA ASP A 197 -10.28 -6.37 15.08
C ASP A 197 -10.54 -7.88 15.24
N SER A 198 -10.44 -8.62 14.14
CA SER A 198 -10.62 -10.07 14.13
C SER A 198 -9.39 -10.85 14.64
N ALA A 199 -8.24 -10.18 14.77
CA ALA A 199 -6.99 -10.77 15.24
C ALA A 199 -6.75 -10.57 16.75
N LYS A 200 -7.60 -9.78 17.42
CA LYS A 200 -7.59 -9.54 18.88
C LYS A 200 -8.37 -10.62 19.60
#